data_c7ae2882a673bee16b604982c7b9c21e
#
_entry.id   c7ae2882a673bee16b604982c7b9c21e
#
_cell.length_a   1.000
_cell.length_b   1.000
_cell.length_c   1.000
_cell.angle_alpha   90.00
_cell.angle_beta   90.00
_cell.angle_gamma   90.00
#
_symmetry.space_group_name_H-M   'P 1'
#
loop_
_entity.id
_entity.type
_entity.pdbx_description
1 polymer ?
#
loop_
_entity_poly.entity_id
_entity_poly.type
_entity_poly.pdbx_seq_one_letter_code
_entity_poly.pdbx_strand_id
1 'polypeptide(L)'
;GVEEQPRTLAEHDRPKRLEIVPESFDWSRISSQRQPQPLLGVFTLPEEEESLAMPTSGLALFLDRIQDPGNLGTIIRTADWFGLEDIYLAPGTADPFAPKVVQATMGALGRVRLHRLKDSIAFLRSFDGLRVGTFLGGEDLYTANFSEQGRPTLIIMGNEGQGIHPELEPFIDRRLTIPPYPLERAHTESLNVAIATALILGELRRRG
;
A
#
# COMPACT_ATOMS: atom_id res chain seq x y z
N GLY A 1 30.61 2.54 -24.86
CA GLY A 1 29.53 3.44 -24.48
C GLY A 1 28.34 3.12 -25.35
N VAL A 2 27.26 2.62 -24.75
CA VAL A 2 25.96 2.50 -25.42
C VAL A 2 25.30 3.86 -25.20
N GLU A 3 25.13 4.66 -26.25
CA GLU A 3 24.29 5.85 -26.24
C GLU A 3 22.84 5.39 -26.01
N GLU A 4 22.35 5.53 -24.81
CA GLU A 4 20.90 5.43 -24.56
C GLU A 4 20.21 6.59 -25.29
N GLN A 5 19.48 6.26 -26.35
CA GLN A 5 18.59 7.23 -26.97
C GLN A 5 17.56 7.69 -25.91
N PRO A 6 17.31 8.99 -25.77
CA PRO A 6 16.33 9.48 -24.82
C PRO A 6 14.97 8.88 -25.18
N ARG A 7 14.37 8.15 -24.25
CA ARG A 7 12.99 7.63 -24.39
C ARG A 7 12.09 8.84 -24.62
N THR A 8 11.48 8.91 -25.79
CA THR A 8 10.49 9.93 -26.11
C THR A 8 9.27 9.65 -25.24
N LEU A 9 8.99 10.52 -24.27
CA LEU A 9 7.78 10.43 -23.45
C LEU A 9 6.56 10.52 -24.36
N ALA A 10 5.56 9.69 -24.09
CA ALA A 10 4.24 9.81 -24.73
C ALA A 10 3.65 11.20 -24.45
N GLU A 11 2.76 11.67 -25.30
CA GLU A 11 2.27 13.05 -25.23
C GLU A 11 1.57 13.36 -23.90
N HIS A 12 0.87 12.37 -23.31
CA HIS A 12 0.21 12.46 -22.00
C HIS A 12 1.18 12.44 -20.81
N ASP A 13 2.42 11.95 -21.00
CA ASP A 13 3.46 11.90 -19.96
C ASP A 13 4.32 13.18 -19.94
N ARG A 14 4.06 14.12 -20.85
CA ARG A 14 4.82 15.36 -20.91
C ARG A 14 4.35 16.33 -19.83
N PRO A 15 5.28 17.03 -19.16
CA PRO A 15 4.87 18.09 -18.24
C PRO A 15 4.11 19.19 -18.97
N LYS A 16 3.01 19.67 -18.37
CA LYS A 16 2.25 20.83 -18.91
C LYS A 16 3.11 22.11 -18.97
N ARG A 17 4.07 22.22 -18.06
CA ARG A 17 5.01 23.34 -17.96
C ARG A 17 6.38 22.81 -17.51
N LEU A 18 7.43 23.24 -18.18
CA LEU A 18 8.82 23.00 -17.81
C LEU A 18 9.51 24.33 -17.56
N GLU A 19 10.12 24.47 -16.40
CA GLU A 19 10.96 25.64 -16.06
C GLU A 19 12.39 25.16 -15.84
N ILE A 20 13.32 25.87 -16.48
CA ILE A 20 14.76 25.64 -16.30
C ILE A 20 15.25 26.72 -15.34
N VAL A 21 15.82 26.30 -14.21
CA VAL A 21 16.40 27.18 -13.21
C VAL A 21 17.92 27.25 -13.36
N PRO A 22 18.58 28.36 -12.90
CA PRO A 22 20.05 28.47 -12.95
C PRO A 22 20.73 27.35 -12.13
N GLU A 23 21.93 26.96 -12.52
CA GLU A 23 22.75 25.99 -11.75
C GLU A 23 22.98 26.42 -10.28
N SER A 24 23.01 27.73 -10.04
CA SER A 24 23.16 28.32 -8.72
C SER A 24 21.87 28.26 -7.87
N PHE A 25 20.77 27.67 -8.36
CA PHE A 25 19.52 27.61 -7.63
C PHE A 25 19.66 26.74 -6.38
N ASP A 26 19.29 27.31 -5.25
CA ASP A 26 19.32 26.62 -3.96
C ASP A 26 18.09 25.72 -3.77
N TRP A 27 18.25 24.45 -4.11
CA TRP A 27 17.19 23.43 -4.02
C TRP A 27 16.74 23.16 -2.58
N SER A 28 17.54 23.50 -1.57
CA SER A 28 17.15 23.34 -0.15
C SER A 28 15.96 24.21 0.25
N ARG A 29 15.69 25.27 -0.51
CA ARG A 29 14.56 26.18 -0.27
C ARG A 29 13.19 25.57 -0.57
N ILE A 30 13.15 24.52 -1.40
CA ILE A 30 11.92 23.89 -1.90
C ILE A 30 11.88 22.38 -1.63
N SER A 31 12.92 21.83 -1.03
CA SER A 31 13.00 20.39 -0.71
C SER A 31 13.35 20.19 0.76
N SER A 32 12.68 19.22 1.41
CA SER A 32 13.01 18.77 2.75
C SER A 32 14.13 17.72 2.79
N GLN A 33 14.68 17.33 1.66
CA GLN A 33 15.76 16.35 1.57
C GLN A 33 17.08 16.96 1.98
N ARG A 34 17.95 16.18 2.65
CA ARG A 34 19.31 16.61 3.01
C ARG A 34 20.19 16.89 1.79
N GLN A 35 19.98 16.14 0.72
CA GLN A 35 20.66 16.30 -0.56
C GLN A 35 19.60 16.29 -1.68
N PRO A 36 18.97 17.43 -1.95
CA PRO A 36 17.93 17.52 -2.96
C PRO A 36 18.54 17.31 -4.36
N GLN A 37 17.82 16.54 -5.18
CA GLN A 37 18.16 16.41 -6.58
C GLN A 37 17.76 17.68 -7.33
N PRO A 38 18.46 18.05 -8.42
CA PRO A 38 18.16 19.24 -9.22
C PRO A 38 16.95 19.03 -10.14
N LEU A 39 15.87 18.50 -9.57
CA LEU A 39 14.61 18.25 -10.25
C LEU A 39 13.46 18.30 -9.24
N LEU A 40 12.41 19.03 -9.58
CA LEU A 40 11.14 19.06 -8.85
C LEU A 40 9.98 18.84 -9.80
N GLY A 41 9.10 17.91 -9.47
CA GLY A 41 7.83 17.70 -10.16
C GLY A 41 6.66 18.15 -9.29
N VAL A 42 5.73 18.89 -9.87
CA VAL A 42 4.46 19.25 -9.24
C VAL A 42 3.34 18.55 -10.00
N PHE A 43 2.54 17.78 -9.28
CA PHE A 43 1.46 16.97 -9.84
C PHE A 43 0.13 17.39 -9.23
N THR A 44 -0.93 17.35 -10.04
CA THR A 44 -2.29 17.46 -9.52
C THR A 44 -2.62 16.17 -8.77
N LEU A 45 -3.17 16.30 -7.57
CA LEU A 45 -3.67 15.13 -6.85
C LEU A 45 -4.88 14.55 -7.59
N PRO A 46 -5.07 13.22 -7.57
CA PRO A 46 -6.28 12.60 -8.07
C PRO A 46 -7.51 13.19 -7.36
N GLU A 47 -8.57 13.42 -8.10
CA GLU A 47 -9.86 13.77 -7.52
C GLU A 47 -10.38 12.58 -6.70
N GLU A 48 -11.05 12.86 -5.57
CA GLU A 48 -11.75 11.81 -4.84
C GLU A 48 -12.90 11.30 -5.72
N GLU A 49 -12.88 10.02 -6.04
CA GLU A 49 -13.95 9.42 -6.83
C GLU A 49 -15.27 9.46 -6.03
N GLU A 50 -16.35 9.94 -6.62
CA GLU A 50 -17.69 9.94 -6.02
C GLU A 50 -18.18 8.50 -5.77
N SER A 51 -17.75 7.55 -6.58
CA SER A 51 -18.09 6.14 -6.51
C SER A 51 -16.81 5.33 -6.29
N LEU A 52 -16.75 4.64 -5.17
CA LEU A 52 -15.62 3.78 -4.82
C LEU A 52 -15.57 2.57 -5.76
N ALA A 53 -14.50 2.45 -6.54
CA ALA A 53 -14.29 1.27 -7.37
C ALA A 53 -14.03 0.04 -6.49
N MET A 54 -14.81 -1.04 -6.71
CA MET A 54 -14.62 -2.32 -6.03
C MET A 54 -13.89 -3.30 -6.96
N PRO A 55 -12.87 -4.02 -6.47
CA PRO A 55 -12.23 -5.04 -7.27
C PRO A 55 -13.22 -6.19 -7.52
N THR A 56 -13.23 -6.69 -8.74
CA THR A 56 -14.09 -7.84 -9.13
C THR A 56 -13.37 -9.17 -9.07
N SER A 57 -12.05 -9.14 -8.92
CA SER A 57 -11.19 -10.34 -8.83
C SER A 57 -9.81 -9.97 -8.26
N GLY A 58 -8.99 -10.96 -7.95
CA GLY A 58 -7.61 -10.78 -7.52
C GLY A 58 -7.45 -10.33 -6.07
N LEU A 59 -6.30 -9.72 -5.76
CA LEU A 59 -5.94 -9.27 -4.42
C LEU A 59 -6.05 -7.75 -4.30
N ALA A 60 -6.59 -7.29 -3.18
CA ALA A 60 -6.58 -5.89 -2.77
C ALA A 60 -6.12 -5.77 -1.31
N LEU A 61 -5.67 -4.59 -0.91
CA LEU A 61 -5.29 -4.29 0.47
C LEU A 61 -6.29 -3.33 1.12
N PHE A 62 -6.58 -3.58 2.39
CA PHE A 62 -7.22 -2.62 3.28
C PHE A 62 -6.25 -2.32 4.43
N LEU A 63 -5.93 -1.05 4.62
CA LEU A 63 -4.99 -0.58 5.64
C LEU A 63 -5.76 0.12 6.76
N ASP A 64 -5.86 -0.55 7.92
CA ASP A 64 -6.53 -0.01 9.08
C ASP A 64 -5.58 0.85 9.91
N ARG A 65 -5.66 2.17 9.73
CA ARG A 65 -4.95 3.17 10.53
C ARG A 65 -3.42 2.95 10.57
N ILE A 66 -2.80 2.66 9.43
CA ILE A 66 -1.34 2.65 9.30
C ILE A 66 -0.84 4.07 9.47
N GLN A 67 -0.15 4.37 10.57
CA GLN A 67 0.22 5.75 10.96
C GLN A 67 1.64 6.13 10.58
N ASP A 68 2.56 5.17 10.50
CA ASP A 68 3.94 5.47 10.10
C ASP A 68 4.04 5.71 8.59
N PRO A 69 4.52 6.89 8.15
CA PRO A 69 4.65 7.21 6.74
C PRO A 69 5.62 6.29 5.98
N GLY A 70 6.65 5.78 6.65
CA GLY A 70 7.62 4.85 6.07
C GLY A 70 6.98 3.49 5.80
N ASN A 71 6.19 2.98 6.75
CA ASN A 71 5.42 1.75 6.57
C ASN A 71 4.40 1.89 5.44
N LEU A 72 3.61 2.97 5.43
CA LEU A 72 2.62 3.20 4.38
C LEU A 72 3.29 3.22 3.00
N GLY A 73 4.35 4.00 2.83
CA GLY A 73 5.06 4.08 1.54
C GLY A 73 5.68 2.73 1.12
N THR A 74 6.23 1.97 2.07
CA THR A 74 6.76 0.63 1.82
C THR A 74 5.67 -0.35 1.42
N ILE A 75 4.49 -0.29 2.06
CA ILE A 75 3.33 -1.12 1.71
C ILE A 75 2.85 -0.80 0.29
N ILE A 76 2.70 0.47 -0.06
CA ILE A 76 2.29 0.90 -1.41
C ILE A 76 3.29 0.37 -2.46
N ARG A 77 4.60 0.51 -2.22
CA ARG A 77 5.63 -0.03 -3.10
C ARG A 77 5.58 -1.54 -3.22
N THR A 78 5.31 -2.24 -2.12
CA THR A 78 5.17 -3.70 -2.09
C THR A 78 3.94 -4.17 -2.87
N ALA A 79 2.82 -3.45 -2.73
CA ALA A 79 1.60 -3.72 -3.48
C ALA A 79 1.82 -3.59 -4.99
N ASP A 80 2.46 -2.50 -5.43
CA ASP A 80 2.88 -2.31 -6.83
C ASP A 80 3.76 -3.47 -7.34
N TRP A 81 4.75 -3.88 -6.53
CA TRP A 81 5.65 -4.99 -6.88
C TRP A 81 4.92 -6.31 -7.11
N PHE A 82 3.90 -6.59 -6.31
CA PHE A 82 3.07 -7.79 -6.42
C PHE A 82 1.83 -7.60 -7.31
N GLY A 83 1.75 -6.50 -8.06
CA GLY A 83 0.69 -6.25 -9.03
C GLY A 83 -0.69 -6.09 -8.41
N LEU A 84 -0.78 -5.49 -7.22
CA LEU A 84 -2.04 -5.03 -6.66
C LEU A 84 -2.34 -3.63 -7.20
N GLU A 85 -3.56 -3.46 -7.66
CA GLU A 85 -3.99 -2.19 -8.23
C GLU A 85 -4.70 -1.30 -7.20
N ASP A 86 -5.40 -1.90 -6.22
CA ASP A 86 -6.27 -1.19 -5.29
C ASP A 86 -5.81 -1.33 -3.85
N ILE A 87 -5.67 -0.18 -3.17
CA ILE A 87 -5.41 -0.10 -1.73
C ILE A 87 -6.46 0.82 -1.09
N TYR A 88 -7.17 0.31 -0.10
CA TYR A 88 -8.19 1.01 0.66
C TYR A 88 -7.61 1.50 1.98
N LEU A 89 -7.70 2.80 2.24
CA LEU A 89 -7.13 3.48 3.39
C LEU A 89 -8.25 3.85 4.37
N ALA A 90 -8.29 3.21 5.53
CA ALA A 90 -9.22 3.56 6.59
C ALA A 90 -8.96 4.99 7.13
N PRO A 91 -9.97 5.66 7.70
CA PRO A 91 -9.78 6.91 8.42
C PRO A 91 -8.70 6.75 9.50
N GLY A 92 -7.80 7.74 9.63
CA GLY A 92 -6.67 7.69 10.55
C GLY A 92 -5.40 7.05 9.99
N THR A 93 -5.41 6.56 8.75
CA THR A 93 -4.20 6.19 8.00
C THR A 93 -3.44 7.46 7.62
N ALA A 94 -2.10 7.40 7.62
CA ALA A 94 -1.24 8.51 7.21
C ALA A 94 -1.59 9.00 5.80
N ASP A 95 -1.35 10.29 5.53
CA ASP A 95 -1.59 10.84 4.21
C ASP A 95 -0.64 10.23 3.17
N PRO A 96 -1.17 9.52 2.15
CA PRO A 96 -0.35 8.87 1.13
C PRO A 96 0.44 9.84 0.28
N PHE A 97 0.04 11.12 0.23
CA PHE A 97 0.74 12.18 -0.50
C PHE A 97 1.68 13.01 0.38
N ALA A 98 1.83 12.66 1.67
CA ALA A 98 2.83 13.28 2.52
C ALA A 98 4.25 13.02 1.96
N PRO A 99 5.18 13.99 2.03
CA PRO A 99 6.51 13.90 1.41
C PRO A 99 7.29 12.62 1.78
N LYS A 100 7.20 12.18 3.02
CA LYS A 100 7.85 10.94 3.48
C LYS A 100 7.25 9.68 2.85
N VAL A 101 5.93 9.64 2.66
CA VAL A 101 5.26 8.53 1.99
C VAL A 101 5.64 8.51 0.53
N VAL A 102 5.51 9.66 -0.17
CA VAL A 102 5.89 9.80 -1.59
C VAL A 102 7.31 9.31 -1.82
N GLN A 103 8.26 9.71 -0.97
CA GLN A 103 9.65 9.27 -1.07
C GLN A 103 9.79 7.75 -0.90
N ALA A 104 9.10 7.16 0.07
CA ALA A 104 9.19 5.73 0.38
C ALA A 104 8.54 4.84 -0.69
N THR A 105 7.57 5.35 -1.46
CA THR A 105 6.92 4.60 -2.54
C THR A 105 7.82 4.38 -3.76
N MET A 106 8.88 5.17 -3.94
CA MET A 106 9.79 5.08 -5.09
C MET A 106 9.06 5.09 -6.44
N GLY A 107 8.02 5.93 -6.56
CA GLY A 107 7.23 6.10 -7.78
C GLY A 107 6.05 5.13 -7.94
N ALA A 108 5.79 4.23 -7.00
CA ALA A 108 4.66 3.31 -7.04
C ALA A 108 3.30 4.03 -7.02
N LEU A 109 3.23 5.25 -6.45
CA LEU A 109 2.01 6.08 -6.42
C LEU A 109 1.36 6.31 -7.78
N GLY A 110 2.12 6.28 -8.86
CA GLY A 110 1.58 6.45 -10.21
C GLY A 110 0.96 5.18 -10.81
N ARG A 111 1.02 4.04 -10.11
CA ARG A 111 0.58 2.73 -10.64
C ARG A 111 -0.45 2.03 -9.75
N VAL A 112 -0.63 2.51 -8.51
CA VAL A 112 -1.58 1.95 -7.54
C VAL A 112 -2.68 2.95 -7.28
N ARG A 113 -3.94 2.51 -7.33
CA ARG A 113 -5.10 3.31 -6.97
C ARG A 113 -5.28 3.31 -5.45
N LEU A 114 -5.27 4.50 -4.86
CA LEU A 114 -5.43 4.69 -3.42
C LEU A 114 -6.83 5.25 -3.12
N HIS A 115 -7.64 4.48 -2.43
CA HIS A 115 -9.01 4.83 -2.08
C HIS A 115 -9.10 5.26 -0.62
N ARG A 116 -9.33 6.54 -0.36
CA ARG A 116 -9.56 7.05 1.00
C ARG A 116 -11.00 6.77 1.41
N LEU A 117 -11.17 5.96 2.44
CA LEU A 117 -12.50 5.61 2.94
C LEU A 117 -13.00 6.66 3.94
N LYS A 118 -14.29 6.97 3.87
CA LYS A 118 -15.00 7.77 4.88
C LYS A 118 -15.53 6.90 6.01
N ASP A 119 -15.93 5.66 5.69
CA ASP A 119 -16.50 4.69 6.62
C ASP A 119 -15.99 3.28 6.28
N SER A 120 -15.14 2.76 7.14
CA SER A 120 -14.56 1.42 7.00
C SER A 120 -15.59 0.30 7.12
N ILE A 121 -16.58 0.48 8.00
CA ILE A 121 -17.62 -0.54 8.23
C ILE A 121 -18.55 -0.62 7.03
N ALA A 122 -19.00 0.53 6.49
CA ALA A 122 -19.83 0.56 5.29
C ALA A 122 -19.11 -0.09 4.11
N PHE A 123 -17.81 0.20 3.95
CA PHE A 123 -16.98 -0.43 2.91
C PHE A 123 -16.92 -1.95 3.08
N LEU A 124 -16.56 -2.46 4.26
CA LEU A 124 -16.42 -3.90 4.50
C LEU A 124 -17.75 -4.64 4.33
N ARG A 125 -18.88 -4.01 4.66
CA ARG A 125 -20.22 -4.58 4.42
C ARG A 125 -20.54 -4.70 2.94
N SER A 126 -20.11 -3.76 2.12
CA SER A 126 -20.40 -3.73 0.68
C SER A 126 -19.40 -4.54 -0.14
N PHE A 127 -18.28 -4.97 0.45
CA PHE A 127 -17.25 -5.71 -0.25
C PHE A 127 -17.72 -7.13 -0.58
N ASP A 128 -17.91 -7.43 -1.87
CA ASP A 128 -18.31 -8.75 -2.37
C ASP A 128 -17.10 -9.63 -2.67
N GLY A 129 -16.44 -10.13 -1.62
CA GLY A 129 -15.25 -10.97 -1.71
C GLY A 129 -14.87 -11.54 -0.36
N LEU A 130 -13.73 -12.26 -0.33
CA LEU A 130 -13.16 -12.81 0.88
C LEU A 130 -12.38 -11.72 1.65
N ARG A 131 -12.72 -11.50 2.92
CA ARG A 131 -12.04 -10.57 3.82
C ARG A 131 -11.16 -11.34 4.79
N VAL A 132 -9.85 -11.21 4.61
CA VAL A 132 -8.83 -11.91 5.39
C VAL A 132 -8.10 -10.90 6.28
N GLY A 133 -8.34 -10.94 7.57
CA GLY A 133 -7.67 -10.10 8.55
C GLY A 133 -6.39 -10.73 9.09
N THR A 134 -5.37 -9.91 9.34
CA THR A 134 -4.09 -10.34 9.87
C THR A 134 -4.02 -10.19 11.39
N PHE A 135 -3.70 -11.28 12.08
CA PHE A 135 -3.68 -11.36 13.54
C PHE A 135 -2.45 -12.13 14.04
N LEU A 136 -2.18 -12.01 15.34
CA LEU A 136 -1.15 -12.83 15.99
C LEU A 136 -1.56 -14.30 16.15
N GLY A 137 -2.86 -14.59 16.03
CA GLY A 137 -3.41 -15.95 16.03
C GLY A 137 -4.44 -16.12 14.94
N GLY A 138 -4.39 -17.23 14.24
CA GLY A 138 -5.25 -17.51 13.11
C GLY A 138 -4.74 -18.70 12.31
N GLU A 139 -5.20 -18.83 11.08
CA GLU A 139 -4.72 -19.85 10.16
C GLU A 139 -3.29 -19.52 9.70
N ASP A 140 -2.44 -20.53 9.67
CA ASP A 140 -1.06 -20.39 9.22
C ASP A 140 -1.00 -19.98 7.75
N LEU A 141 -0.33 -18.85 7.47
CA LEU A 141 -0.13 -18.32 6.12
C LEU A 141 0.35 -19.38 5.13
N TYR A 142 1.26 -20.25 5.56
CA TYR A 142 1.92 -21.21 4.67
C TYR A 142 1.10 -22.46 4.35
N THR A 143 0.04 -22.74 5.10
CA THR A 143 -0.84 -23.90 4.93
C THR A 143 -2.28 -23.53 4.58
N ALA A 144 -2.73 -22.34 4.96
CA ALA A 144 -4.09 -21.87 4.70
C ALA A 144 -4.35 -21.73 3.19
N ASN A 145 -5.55 -22.12 2.74
CA ASN A 145 -5.98 -21.92 1.38
C ASN A 145 -7.05 -20.82 1.32
N PHE A 146 -6.72 -19.71 0.66
CA PHE A 146 -7.60 -18.55 0.49
C PHE A 146 -8.13 -18.39 -0.95
N SER A 147 -7.95 -19.39 -1.81
CA SER A 147 -8.43 -19.33 -3.19
C SER A 147 -9.96 -19.49 -3.22
N GLU A 148 -10.68 -18.40 -3.24
CA GLU A 148 -12.06 -18.37 -3.70
C GLU A 148 -12.06 -18.08 -5.21
N GLN A 149 -12.27 -19.10 -6.02
CA GLN A 149 -12.21 -19.00 -7.48
C GLN A 149 -13.12 -17.88 -7.99
N GLY A 150 -12.50 -16.85 -8.60
CA GLY A 150 -13.21 -15.77 -9.29
C GLY A 150 -13.74 -14.64 -8.43
N ARG A 151 -13.58 -14.67 -7.08
CA ARG A 151 -13.95 -13.56 -6.19
C ARG A 151 -12.70 -12.81 -5.70
N PRO A 152 -12.80 -11.49 -5.47
CA PRO A 152 -11.68 -10.72 -4.94
C PRO A 152 -11.37 -11.12 -3.50
N THR A 153 -10.09 -11.05 -3.13
CA THR A 153 -9.62 -11.23 -1.75
C THR A 153 -9.06 -9.92 -1.21
N LEU A 154 -9.63 -9.44 -0.12
CA LEU A 154 -9.18 -8.25 0.60
C LEU A 154 -8.32 -8.66 1.79
N ILE A 155 -7.05 -8.31 1.76
CA ILE A 155 -6.13 -8.51 2.88
C ILE A 155 -6.20 -7.27 3.77
N ILE A 156 -6.59 -7.45 5.03
CA ILE A 156 -6.74 -6.38 6.01
C ILE A 156 -5.53 -6.37 6.91
N MET A 157 -4.75 -5.28 6.83
CA MET A 157 -3.57 -5.04 7.68
C MET A 157 -3.94 -4.06 8.78
N GLY A 158 -3.67 -4.42 10.02
CA GLY A 158 -3.97 -3.58 11.18
C GLY A 158 -2.87 -2.58 11.51
N ASN A 159 -3.20 -1.64 12.40
CA ASN A 159 -2.30 -0.66 13.00
C ASN A 159 -1.09 -1.33 13.67
N GLU A 160 0.07 -0.67 13.65
CA GLU A 160 1.34 -1.22 14.13
C GLU A 160 1.33 -1.60 15.62
N GLY A 161 0.61 -0.83 16.44
CA GLY A 161 0.56 -1.04 17.89
C GLY A 161 -0.72 -1.72 18.39
N GLN A 162 -1.84 -1.52 17.68
CA GLN A 162 -3.17 -1.94 18.14
C GLN A 162 -3.76 -3.09 17.32
N GLY A 163 -3.15 -3.43 16.18
CA GLY A 163 -3.73 -4.38 15.24
C GLY A 163 -4.98 -3.84 14.53
N ILE A 164 -5.82 -4.74 14.07
CA ILE A 164 -7.10 -4.41 13.44
C ILE A 164 -8.07 -3.91 14.50
N HIS A 165 -8.80 -2.81 14.18
CA HIS A 165 -9.76 -2.23 15.11
C HIS A 165 -10.86 -3.25 15.45
N PRO A 166 -11.22 -3.44 16.75
CA PRO A 166 -12.21 -4.45 17.16
C PRO A 166 -13.56 -4.33 16.45
N GLU A 167 -14.00 -3.12 16.11
CA GLU A 167 -15.25 -2.90 15.37
C GLU A 167 -15.25 -3.47 13.95
N LEU A 168 -14.07 -3.72 13.36
CA LEU A 168 -13.92 -4.31 12.03
C LEU A 168 -13.91 -5.84 12.08
N GLU A 169 -13.58 -6.45 13.23
CA GLU A 169 -13.47 -7.90 13.36
C GLU A 169 -14.73 -8.68 12.95
N PRO A 170 -15.97 -8.19 13.24
CA PRO A 170 -17.20 -8.87 12.81
C PRO A 170 -17.38 -9.00 11.30
N PHE A 171 -16.61 -8.24 10.51
CA PHE A 171 -16.66 -8.25 9.04
C PHE A 171 -15.54 -9.07 8.41
N ILE A 172 -14.69 -9.70 9.22
CA ILE A 172 -13.57 -10.52 8.77
C ILE A 172 -14.04 -11.97 8.65
N ASP A 173 -13.88 -12.53 7.45
CA ASP A 173 -14.29 -13.91 7.17
C ASP A 173 -13.26 -14.94 7.65
N ARG A 174 -11.95 -14.60 7.55
CA ARG A 174 -10.84 -15.48 7.92
C ARG A 174 -9.75 -14.70 8.66
N ARG A 175 -9.15 -15.34 9.65
CA ARG A 175 -8.02 -14.79 10.41
C ARG A 175 -6.74 -15.47 9.95
N LEU A 176 -5.75 -14.67 9.56
CA LEU A 176 -4.47 -15.12 9.04
C LEU A 176 -3.35 -14.76 10.00
N THR A 177 -2.40 -15.67 10.20
CA THR A 177 -1.17 -15.42 10.97
C THR A 177 0.08 -15.81 10.19
N ILE A 178 1.16 -15.10 10.42
CA ILE A 178 2.50 -15.52 10.04
C ILE A 178 3.10 -16.22 11.26
N PRO A 179 3.27 -17.56 11.24
CA PRO A 179 3.77 -18.27 12.40
C PRO A 179 5.22 -17.90 12.68
N PRO A 180 5.61 -17.68 13.95
CA PRO A 180 7.00 -17.53 14.34
C PRO A 180 7.73 -18.88 14.26
N TYR A 181 9.07 -18.87 14.21
CA TYR A 181 9.86 -20.09 14.18
C TYR A 181 11.05 -20.00 15.14
N PRO A 182 11.31 -21.08 15.94
CA PRO A 182 10.38 -22.19 16.23
C PRO A 182 9.23 -21.73 17.14
N LEU A 183 8.07 -22.39 17.09
CA LEU A 183 6.85 -22.01 17.82
C LEU A 183 7.03 -21.94 19.34
N GLU A 184 7.90 -22.79 19.90
CA GLU A 184 8.11 -22.91 21.33
C GLU A 184 9.07 -21.85 21.93
N ARG A 185 9.71 -21.05 21.08
CA ARG A 185 10.63 -20.01 21.52
C ARG A 185 9.87 -18.72 21.82
N ALA A 186 10.34 -17.96 22.82
CA ALA A 186 9.90 -16.60 23.01
C ALA A 186 10.33 -15.71 21.82
N HIS A 187 9.37 -14.99 21.23
CA HIS A 187 9.56 -14.11 20.09
C HIS A 187 9.19 -12.68 20.44
N THR A 188 9.50 -11.74 19.56
CA THR A 188 8.94 -10.40 19.60
C THR A 188 7.40 -10.48 19.46
N GLU A 189 6.69 -9.50 20.01
CA GLU A 189 5.22 -9.52 20.02
C GLU A 189 4.62 -9.52 18.60
N SER A 190 5.28 -8.84 17.65
CA SER A 190 4.80 -8.76 16.26
C SER A 190 5.92 -8.48 15.26
N LEU A 191 5.64 -8.67 13.98
CA LEU A 191 6.45 -8.18 12.88
C LEU A 191 6.06 -6.74 12.53
N ASN A 192 7.01 -6.00 11.96
CA ASN A 192 6.69 -4.73 11.29
C ASN A 192 5.62 -4.96 10.22
N VAL A 193 4.61 -4.08 10.17
CA VAL A 193 3.43 -4.25 9.29
C VAL A 193 3.79 -4.29 7.81
N ALA A 194 4.78 -3.51 7.36
CA ALA A 194 5.21 -3.53 5.96
C ALA A 194 5.94 -4.85 5.61
N ILE A 195 6.72 -5.40 6.55
CA ILE A 195 7.35 -6.72 6.40
C ILE A 195 6.28 -7.82 6.36
N ALA A 196 5.32 -7.79 7.28
CA ALA A 196 4.20 -8.73 7.30
C ALA A 196 3.42 -8.70 5.98
N THR A 197 3.12 -7.49 5.46
CA THR A 197 2.46 -7.31 4.16
C THR A 197 3.27 -7.96 3.03
N ALA A 198 4.58 -7.76 3.00
CA ALA A 198 5.44 -8.33 1.95
C ALA A 198 5.45 -9.86 1.99
N LEU A 199 5.53 -10.47 3.17
CA LEU A 199 5.48 -11.93 3.33
C LEU A 199 4.13 -12.50 2.87
N ILE A 200 3.03 -11.88 3.27
CA ILE A 200 1.68 -12.31 2.91
C ILE A 200 1.47 -12.22 1.40
N LEU A 201 1.75 -11.06 0.80
CA LEU A 201 1.55 -10.88 -0.63
C LEU A 201 2.47 -11.79 -1.46
N GLY A 202 3.72 -11.97 -1.04
CA GLY A 202 4.67 -12.89 -1.67
C GLY A 202 4.17 -14.32 -1.66
N GLU A 203 3.65 -14.80 -0.53
CA GLU A 203 3.13 -16.16 -0.42
C GLU A 203 1.83 -16.35 -1.21
N LEU A 204 0.91 -15.40 -1.17
CA LEU A 204 -0.33 -15.47 -1.94
C LEU A 204 -0.07 -15.47 -3.44
N ARG A 205 0.87 -14.66 -3.93
CA ARG A 205 1.26 -14.64 -5.36
C ARG A 205 2.02 -15.89 -5.79
N ARG A 206 2.78 -16.51 -4.88
CA ARG A 206 3.46 -17.79 -5.18
C ARG A 206 2.49 -18.92 -5.44
N ARG A 207 1.29 -18.86 -4.86
CA ARG A 207 0.26 -19.92 -4.97
C ARG A 207 -0.71 -19.73 -6.12
N GLY A 208 -0.93 -18.52 -6.57
CA GLY A 208 -1.83 -18.13 -7.66
C GLY A 208 -1.08 -17.44 -8.75
#